data_770303ec20965c022340fb6987273da8
#
_entry.id   770303ec20965c022340fb6987273da8
#
_cell.length_a   1.000
_cell.length_b   1.000
_cell.length_c   1.000
_cell.angle_alpha   90.00
_cell.angle_beta   90.00
_cell.angle_gamma   90.00
#
_symmetry.space_group_name_H-M   'P 1'
#
loop_
_entity.id
_entity.type
_entity.pdbx_description
1 polymer ?
#
loop_
_entity_poly.entity_id
_entity_poly.type
_entity_poly.pdbx_seq_one_letter_code
_entity_poly.pdbx_strand_id
1 'polypeptide(L)'
;PGGDPCGAGDRFAAAAATRLAAGALPSEAVTAAVAAASGYVAAGGPAALSTPDRPPAAAAAPAAGAREVVRRVRSRGGTVVATGGCFDLLHAGHVATLEAARRLGDCLVVCLNSDASVRRLKGEGRPLVPERDRVRVLEALEVVDAVTVFGEDTPHAVLDALRPDVWVKGGDYAGPALPEAELLAGWGGQVVVVPYLAGRSTTRLVQTAQLTEMTTAGRQDG
;
A
#
# COMPACT_ATOMS: atom_id res chain seq x y z
N PRO A 1 -14.81 32.94 9.58
CA PRO A 1 -15.24 31.57 9.45
C PRO A 1 -14.37 30.91 8.39
N GLY A 2 -13.38 30.14 8.81
CA GLY A 2 -12.45 29.47 7.92
C GLY A 2 -13.02 28.09 7.58
N GLY A 3 -13.45 27.93 6.33
CA GLY A 3 -13.66 26.59 5.75
C GLY A 3 -12.30 25.97 5.39
N ASP A 4 -12.25 24.65 5.28
CA ASP A 4 -11.07 23.93 4.81
C ASP A 4 -10.83 24.26 3.32
N PRO A 5 -9.69 24.90 2.96
CA PRO A 5 -9.40 25.27 1.57
C PRO A 5 -8.88 24.09 0.72
N CYS A 6 -8.71 22.90 1.29
CA CYS A 6 -8.24 21.73 0.57
C CYS A 6 -9.17 21.44 -0.62
N GLY A 7 -8.63 21.32 -1.84
CA GLY A 7 -9.39 21.11 -3.07
C GLY A 7 -10.00 22.37 -3.69
N ALA A 8 -9.86 23.57 -3.09
CA ALA A 8 -10.38 24.80 -3.67
C ALA A 8 -9.72 25.14 -5.02
N GLY A 9 -8.42 24.87 -5.17
CA GLY A 9 -7.70 25.02 -6.44
C GLY A 9 -8.23 24.10 -7.53
N ASP A 10 -8.50 22.85 -7.22
CA ASP A 10 -9.06 21.87 -8.17
C ASP A 10 -10.48 22.27 -8.57
N ARG A 11 -11.29 22.76 -7.61
CA ARG A 11 -12.63 23.29 -7.89
C ARG A 11 -12.60 24.49 -8.81
N PHE A 12 -11.64 25.41 -8.59
CA PHE A 12 -11.39 26.55 -9.46
C PHE A 12 -11.02 26.09 -10.88
N ALA A 13 -10.02 25.22 -11.01
CA ALA A 13 -9.54 24.74 -12.30
C ALA A 13 -10.63 24.03 -13.10
N ALA A 14 -11.41 23.15 -12.45
CA ALA A 14 -12.52 22.45 -13.09
C ALA A 14 -13.62 23.41 -13.57
N ALA A 15 -14.00 24.41 -12.76
CA ALA A 15 -15.00 25.39 -13.12
C ALA A 15 -14.53 26.28 -14.27
N ALA A 16 -13.26 26.75 -14.24
CA ALA A 16 -12.68 27.54 -15.33
C ALA A 16 -12.66 26.76 -16.65
N ALA A 17 -12.15 25.52 -16.62
CA ALA A 17 -12.08 24.66 -17.79
C ALA A 17 -13.46 24.41 -18.41
N THR A 18 -14.46 24.12 -17.57
CA THR A 18 -15.85 23.91 -18.03
C THR A 18 -16.43 25.15 -18.74
N ARG A 19 -16.18 26.33 -18.19
CA ARG A 19 -16.67 27.59 -18.80
C ARG A 19 -15.96 27.91 -20.11
N LEU A 20 -14.64 27.73 -20.17
CA LEU A 20 -13.85 27.94 -21.39
C LEU A 20 -14.27 26.94 -22.48
N ALA A 21 -14.49 25.67 -22.14
CA ALA A 21 -14.99 24.66 -23.08
C ALA A 21 -16.40 25.00 -23.62
N ALA A 22 -17.22 25.71 -22.84
CA ALA A 22 -18.53 26.22 -23.25
C ALA A 22 -18.46 27.55 -24.05
N GLY A 23 -17.26 28.04 -24.37
CA GLY A 23 -17.05 29.26 -25.17
C GLY A 23 -17.12 30.57 -24.38
N ALA A 24 -17.07 30.55 -23.05
CA ALA A 24 -17.03 31.77 -22.25
C ALA A 24 -15.70 32.52 -22.42
N LEU A 25 -15.73 33.83 -22.27
CA LEU A 25 -14.51 34.64 -22.25
C LEU A 25 -13.64 34.29 -21.03
N PRO A 26 -12.31 34.45 -21.13
CA PRO A 26 -11.42 34.14 -20.01
C PRO A 26 -11.78 34.87 -18.71
N SER A 27 -12.17 36.12 -18.78
CA SER A 27 -12.61 36.92 -17.62
C SER A 27 -13.89 36.35 -16.96
N GLU A 28 -14.83 35.89 -17.76
CA GLU A 28 -16.09 35.29 -17.28
C GLU A 28 -15.80 33.93 -16.64
N ALA A 29 -14.92 33.14 -17.27
CA ALA A 29 -14.50 31.83 -16.76
C ALA A 29 -13.79 31.96 -15.40
N VAL A 30 -12.90 32.95 -15.25
CA VAL A 30 -12.20 33.22 -13.97
C VAL A 30 -13.19 33.68 -12.90
N THR A 31 -14.11 34.60 -13.22
CA THR A 31 -15.13 35.07 -12.27
C THR A 31 -16.01 33.91 -11.77
N ALA A 32 -16.46 33.04 -12.67
CA ALA A 32 -17.25 31.87 -12.31
C ALA A 32 -16.44 30.85 -11.48
N ALA A 33 -15.16 30.69 -11.80
CA ALA A 33 -14.27 29.78 -11.09
C ALA A 33 -13.98 30.24 -9.65
N VAL A 34 -13.76 31.56 -9.45
CA VAL A 34 -13.62 32.16 -8.11
C VAL A 34 -14.89 31.94 -7.29
N ALA A 35 -16.06 32.18 -7.85
CA ALA A 35 -17.34 31.98 -7.17
C ALA A 35 -17.53 30.50 -6.79
N ALA A 36 -17.19 29.56 -7.67
CA ALA A 36 -17.29 28.12 -7.42
C ALA A 36 -16.34 27.65 -6.32
N ALA A 37 -15.08 28.12 -6.32
CA ALA A 37 -14.11 27.78 -5.30
C ALA A 37 -14.46 28.38 -3.93
N SER A 38 -14.90 29.65 -3.90
CA SER A 38 -15.34 30.33 -2.68
C SER A 38 -16.57 29.65 -2.06
N GLY A 39 -17.56 29.30 -2.89
CA GLY A 39 -18.74 28.57 -2.45
C GLY A 39 -18.40 27.18 -1.87
N TYR A 40 -17.46 26.49 -2.48
CA TYR A 40 -16.96 25.21 -1.99
C TYR A 40 -16.33 25.31 -0.59
N VAL A 41 -15.43 26.29 -0.36
CA VAL A 41 -14.82 26.55 0.93
C VAL A 41 -15.86 26.98 1.97
N ALA A 42 -16.79 27.87 1.60
CA ALA A 42 -17.86 28.32 2.49
C ALA A 42 -18.82 27.19 2.90
N ALA A 43 -19.01 26.19 2.05
CA ALA A 43 -19.81 25.01 2.33
C ALA A 43 -19.10 23.99 3.27
N GLY A 44 -17.81 24.21 3.61
CA GLY A 44 -17.04 23.32 4.48
C GLY A 44 -15.97 22.50 3.75
N GLY A 45 -15.67 22.81 2.48
CA GLY A 45 -14.64 22.15 1.70
C GLY A 45 -14.92 20.65 1.48
N PRO A 46 -13.92 19.78 1.63
CA PRO A 46 -14.08 18.34 1.41
C PRO A 46 -15.15 17.69 2.31
N ALA A 47 -15.33 18.21 3.53
CA ALA A 47 -16.30 17.66 4.48
C ALA A 47 -17.77 17.85 4.03
N ALA A 48 -18.02 18.84 3.17
CA ALA A 48 -19.36 19.09 2.59
C ALA A 48 -19.63 18.29 1.31
N LEU A 49 -18.62 17.63 0.76
CA LEU A 49 -18.81 16.66 -0.30
C LEU A 49 -19.42 15.41 0.34
N SER A 50 -20.74 15.41 0.53
CA SER A 50 -21.46 14.16 0.69
C SER A 50 -21.12 13.33 -0.54
N THR A 51 -20.31 12.29 -0.37
CA THR A 51 -20.31 11.22 -1.35
C THR A 51 -21.78 10.83 -1.49
N PRO A 52 -22.40 10.96 -2.69
CA PRO A 52 -23.70 10.36 -2.88
C PRO A 52 -23.52 8.94 -2.38
N ASP A 53 -24.47 8.44 -1.55
CA ASP A 53 -24.43 7.09 -1.01
C ASP A 53 -24.01 6.14 -2.13
N ARG A 54 -22.71 6.06 -2.33
CA ARG A 54 -22.16 4.98 -3.14
C ARG A 54 -22.55 3.78 -2.31
N PRO A 55 -23.47 2.95 -2.81
CA PRO A 55 -23.83 1.74 -2.09
C PRO A 55 -22.49 1.12 -1.70
N PRO A 56 -22.22 0.89 -0.39
CA PRO A 56 -20.92 0.51 0.13
C PRO A 56 -20.38 -0.49 -0.86
N ALA A 57 -19.28 -0.18 -1.54
CA ALA A 57 -18.79 -0.87 -2.73
C ALA A 57 -18.95 -2.32 -2.38
N ALA A 58 -19.90 -3.00 -3.05
CA ALA A 58 -20.62 -4.19 -2.63
C ALA A 58 -19.63 -5.01 -1.85
N ALA A 59 -19.80 -5.14 -0.53
CA ALA A 59 -18.77 -5.37 0.48
C ALA A 59 -17.81 -6.35 -0.12
N ALA A 60 -16.60 -5.93 -0.46
CA ALA A 60 -15.71 -6.67 -1.36
C ALA A 60 -15.71 -8.06 -0.77
N ALA A 61 -16.22 -9.03 -1.51
CA ALA A 61 -16.60 -10.35 -0.99
C ALA A 61 -15.42 -10.77 -0.14
N PRO A 62 -15.58 -11.12 1.15
CA PRO A 62 -14.52 -11.17 2.15
C PRO A 62 -13.32 -11.80 1.50
N ALA A 63 -12.20 -11.06 1.41
CA ALA A 63 -11.09 -11.32 0.48
C ALA A 63 -10.82 -12.81 0.52
N ALA A 64 -11.05 -13.50 -0.60
CA ALA A 64 -11.07 -14.97 -0.63
C ALA A 64 -9.78 -15.42 0.02
N GLY A 65 -9.82 -16.14 1.13
CA GLY A 65 -8.66 -16.39 1.96
C GLY A 65 -7.52 -16.92 1.08
N ALA A 66 -6.28 -16.62 1.37
CA ALA A 66 -5.12 -16.92 0.51
C ALA A 66 -5.15 -18.34 -0.08
N ARG A 67 -5.62 -19.32 0.70
CA ARG A 67 -5.79 -20.72 0.24
C ARG A 67 -6.82 -20.86 -0.89
N GLU A 68 -7.89 -20.07 -0.86
CA GLU A 68 -8.92 -20.08 -1.90
C GLU A 68 -8.39 -19.49 -3.21
N VAL A 69 -7.66 -18.38 -3.13
CA VAL A 69 -6.98 -17.76 -4.28
C VAL A 69 -6.02 -18.76 -4.91
N VAL A 70 -5.15 -19.37 -4.11
CA VAL A 70 -4.19 -20.39 -4.56
C VAL A 70 -4.88 -21.56 -5.25
N ARG A 71 -5.95 -22.10 -4.64
CA ARG A 71 -6.70 -23.22 -5.21
C ARG A 71 -7.32 -22.85 -6.56
N ARG A 72 -7.94 -21.66 -6.66
CA ARG A 72 -8.56 -21.15 -7.87
C ARG A 72 -7.55 -20.96 -9.01
N VAL A 73 -6.36 -20.43 -8.70
CA VAL A 73 -5.32 -20.22 -9.70
C VAL A 73 -4.78 -21.56 -10.19
N ARG A 74 -4.46 -22.48 -9.29
CA ARG A 74 -3.97 -23.82 -9.64
C ARG A 74 -4.96 -24.65 -10.44
N SER A 75 -6.26 -24.56 -10.17
CA SER A 75 -7.28 -25.30 -10.93
C SER A 75 -7.32 -24.90 -12.42
N ARG A 76 -6.70 -23.77 -12.77
CA ARG A 76 -6.57 -23.25 -14.14
C ARG A 76 -5.16 -23.42 -14.72
N GLY A 77 -4.27 -24.12 -14.00
CA GLY A 77 -2.85 -24.27 -14.40
C GLY A 77 -2.03 -22.99 -14.25
N GLY A 78 -2.52 -22.02 -13.47
CA GLY A 78 -1.84 -20.73 -13.27
C GLY A 78 -0.73 -20.80 -12.22
N THR A 79 0.15 -19.80 -12.25
CA THR A 79 1.33 -19.63 -11.41
C THR A 79 0.99 -18.82 -10.16
N VAL A 80 1.29 -19.37 -8.99
CA VAL A 80 1.12 -18.73 -7.69
C VAL A 80 2.41 -18.05 -7.27
N VAL A 81 2.35 -16.73 -7.09
CA VAL A 81 3.45 -15.94 -6.54
C VAL A 81 3.15 -15.57 -5.10
N ALA A 82 4.15 -15.66 -4.23
CA ALA A 82 4.04 -15.16 -2.87
C ALA A 82 5.25 -14.28 -2.52
N THR A 83 5.04 -13.36 -1.60
CA THR A 83 6.09 -12.53 -1.00
C THR A 83 5.82 -12.34 0.48
N GLY A 84 6.81 -11.97 1.27
CA GLY A 84 6.63 -11.82 2.71
C GLY A 84 7.34 -10.62 3.29
N GLY A 85 6.85 -10.18 4.44
CA GLY A 85 7.46 -9.07 5.17
C GLY A 85 6.57 -8.47 6.24
N CYS A 86 7.14 -7.50 6.96
CA CYS A 86 6.42 -6.78 8.01
C CYS A 86 5.46 -5.72 7.46
N PHE A 87 5.77 -5.08 6.34
CA PHE A 87 5.00 -4.01 5.70
C PHE A 87 4.49 -2.96 6.70
N ASP A 88 5.33 -2.56 7.66
CA ASP A 88 4.92 -1.76 8.80
C ASP A 88 4.50 -0.34 8.40
N LEU A 89 5.35 0.40 7.68
CA LEU A 89 4.98 1.63 7.01
C LEU A 89 5.07 1.39 5.49
N LEU A 90 3.92 1.25 4.85
CA LEU A 90 3.90 1.04 3.41
C LEU A 90 4.42 2.29 2.68
N HIS A 91 5.34 2.09 1.75
CA HIS A 91 5.96 3.14 0.94
C HIS A 91 6.18 2.67 -0.50
N ALA A 92 6.51 3.59 -1.40
CA ALA A 92 6.67 3.29 -2.83
C ALA A 92 7.65 2.13 -3.13
N GLY A 93 8.65 1.90 -2.27
CA GLY A 93 9.54 0.75 -2.39
C GLY A 93 8.83 -0.58 -2.22
N HIS A 94 7.91 -0.68 -1.24
CA HIS A 94 7.08 -1.87 -1.07
C HIS A 94 6.15 -2.07 -2.28
N VAL A 95 5.50 -0.99 -2.75
CA VAL A 95 4.60 -1.06 -3.91
C VAL A 95 5.34 -1.56 -5.14
N ALA A 96 6.53 -1.01 -5.44
CA ALA A 96 7.35 -1.45 -6.58
C ALA A 96 7.73 -2.95 -6.49
N THR A 97 8.06 -3.43 -5.28
CA THR A 97 8.34 -4.86 -5.06
C THR A 97 7.10 -5.72 -5.30
N LEU A 98 5.93 -5.29 -4.81
CA LEU A 98 4.66 -6.00 -5.00
C LEU A 98 4.26 -6.03 -6.49
N GLU A 99 4.39 -4.91 -7.21
CA GLU A 99 4.16 -4.85 -8.65
C GLU A 99 5.11 -5.77 -9.43
N ALA A 100 6.40 -5.78 -9.08
CA ALA A 100 7.38 -6.67 -9.70
C ALA A 100 7.03 -8.15 -9.42
N ALA A 101 6.64 -8.48 -8.20
CA ALA A 101 6.20 -9.82 -7.82
C ALA A 101 4.96 -10.25 -8.61
N ARG A 102 3.93 -9.39 -8.71
CA ARG A 102 2.68 -9.69 -9.42
C ARG A 102 2.89 -10.02 -10.90
N ARG A 103 3.90 -9.43 -11.53
CA ARG A 103 4.25 -9.72 -12.93
C ARG A 103 4.84 -11.11 -13.16
N LEU A 104 5.21 -11.85 -12.11
CA LEU A 104 5.82 -13.17 -12.22
C LEU A 104 4.80 -14.33 -12.23
N GLY A 105 3.50 -14.05 -12.09
CA GLY A 105 2.48 -15.10 -12.13
C GLY A 105 1.05 -14.57 -12.18
N ASP A 106 0.10 -15.47 -11.96
CA ASP A 106 -1.33 -15.22 -12.13
C ASP A 106 -2.01 -14.68 -10.88
N CYS A 107 -1.39 -14.82 -9.70
CA CYS A 107 -1.80 -14.16 -8.47
C CYS A 107 -0.60 -13.82 -7.60
N LEU A 108 -0.80 -12.84 -6.70
CA LEU A 108 0.14 -12.48 -5.65
C LEU A 108 -0.50 -12.65 -4.28
N VAL A 109 0.09 -13.52 -3.46
CA VAL A 109 -0.25 -13.67 -2.04
C VAL A 109 0.81 -13.00 -1.19
N VAL A 110 0.42 -12.11 -0.28
CA VAL A 110 1.32 -11.49 0.68
C VAL A 110 1.27 -12.24 2.00
N CYS A 111 2.41 -12.79 2.43
CA CYS A 111 2.62 -13.40 3.75
C CYS A 111 3.09 -12.32 4.72
N LEU A 112 2.19 -11.86 5.60
CA LEU A 112 2.42 -10.75 6.50
C LEU A 112 2.84 -11.25 7.88
N ASN A 113 3.93 -10.72 8.43
CA ASN A 113 4.31 -11.00 9.81
C ASN A 113 3.28 -10.44 10.80
N SER A 114 2.83 -11.23 11.76
CA SER A 114 1.98 -10.77 12.86
C SER A 114 2.67 -9.69 13.70
N ASP A 115 1.91 -8.94 14.48
CA ASP A 115 2.47 -7.94 15.41
C ASP A 115 3.47 -8.58 16.40
N ALA A 116 3.17 -9.79 16.87
CA ALA A 116 4.05 -10.51 17.77
C ALA A 116 5.37 -10.91 17.10
N SER A 117 5.32 -11.40 15.85
CA SER A 117 6.51 -11.74 15.07
C SER A 117 7.35 -10.48 14.80
N VAL A 118 6.73 -9.37 14.40
CA VAL A 118 7.45 -8.11 14.15
C VAL A 118 8.15 -7.59 15.41
N ARG A 119 7.50 -7.66 16.59
CA ARG A 119 8.14 -7.28 17.86
C ARG A 119 9.39 -8.10 18.15
N ARG A 120 9.31 -9.41 17.99
CA ARG A 120 10.50 -10.29 18.19
C ARG A 120 11.63 -9.97 17.21
N LEU A 121 11.31 -9.70 15.96
CA LEU A 121 12.30 -9.47 14.90
C LEU A 121 12.90 -8.05 14.90
N LYS A 122 12.12 -7.02 15.32
CA LYS A 122 12.51 -5.60 15.17
C LYS A 122 12.49 -4.80 16.48
N GLY A 123 12.12 -5.43 17.60
CA GLY A 123 12.08 -4.80 18.93
C GLY A 123 10.70 -4.26 19.33
N GLU A 124 10.55 -3.94 20.62
CA GLU A 124 9.28 -3.58 21.28
C GLU A 124 8.57 -2.35 20.68
N GLY A 125 9.30 -1.42 20.06
CA GLY A 125 8.72 -0.24 19.40
C GLY A 125 8.10 -0.54 18.03
N ARG A 126 8.03 -1.82 17.61
CA ARG A 126 7.54 -2.20 16.29
C ARG A 126 6.50 -3.33 16.39
N PRO A 127 5.53 -3.40 15.47
CA PRO A 127 5.29 -2.48 14.37
C PRO A 127 4.65 -1.16 14.84
N LEU A 128 4.74 -0.11 14.03
CA LEU A 128 4.03 1.17 14.26
C LEU A 128 2.57 1.07 13.83
N VAL A 129 2.29 0.30 12.79
CA VAL A 129 0.94 0.08 12.26
C VAL A 129 0.48 -1.32 12.67
N PRO A 130 -0.65 -1.45 13.38
CA PRO A 130 -1.15 -2.74 13.85
C PRO A 130 -1.50 -3.67 12.68
N GLU A 131 -1.37 -4.98 12.90
CA GLU A 131 -1.58 -6.04 11.92
C GLU A 131 -2.84 -5.86 11.07
N ARG A 132 -3.98 -5.62 11.72
CA ARG A 132 -5.27 -5.46 11.03
C ARG A 132 -5.26 -4.33 10.00
N ASP A 133 -4.56 -3.23 10.31
CA ASP A 133 -4.50 -2.06 9.43
C ASP A 133 -3.49 -2.30 8.30
N ARG A 134 -2.39 -3.02 8.57
CA ARG A 134 -1.43 -3.46 7.55
C ARG A 134 -2.08 -4.41 6.55
N VAL A 135 -2.88 -5.38 7.03
CA VAL A 135 -3.68 -6.27 6.17
C VAL A 135 -4.59 -5.45 5.27
N ARG A 136 -5.39 -4.54 5.86
CA ARG A 136 -6.36 -3.71 5.13
C ARG A 136 -5.71 -2.86 4.03
N VAL A 137 -4.54 -2.27 4.33
CA VAL A 137 -3.81 -1.46 3.33
C VAL A 137 -3.28 -2.32 2.20
N LEU A 138 -2.75 -3.51 2.49
CA LEU A 138 -2.25 -4.44 1.47
C LEU A 138 -3.38 -4.98 0.59
N GLU A 139 -4.51 -5.35 1.17
CA GLU A 139 -5.70 -5.84 0.43
C GLU A 139 -6.34 -4.77 -0.45
N ALA A 140 -6.10 -3.48 -0.18
CA ALA A 140 -6.57 -2.38 -1.02
C ALA A 140 -5.70 -2.15 -2.28
N LEU A 141 -4.53 -2.80 -2.38
CA LEU A 141 -3.67 -2.71 -3.55
C LEU A 141 -4.15 -3.66 -4.65
N GLU A 142 -4.40 -3.14 -5.84
CA GLU A 142 -4.87 -3.91 -7.00
C GLU A 142 -3.96 -5.10 -7.36
N VAL A 143 -2.66 -4.98 -7.06
CA VAL A 143 -1.66 -6.02 -7.36
C VAL A 143 -1.65 -7.16 -6.35
N VAL A 144 -2.39 -7.06 -5.24
CA VAL A 144 -2.46 -8.06 -4.18
C VAL A 144 -3.78 -8.82 -4.24
N ASP A 145 -3.73 -10.11 -4.50
CA ASP A 145 -4.92 -10.96 -4.60
C ASP A 145 -5.39 -11.48 -3.24
N ALA A 146 -4.47 -11.67 -2.29
CA ALA A 146 -4.78 -12.06 -0.91
C ALA A 146 -3.63 -11.75 0.04
N VAL A 147 -3.97 -11.60 1.33
CA VAL A 147 -3.02 -11.49 2.43
C VAL A 147 -3.24 -12.67 3.39
N THR A 148 -2.16 -13.25 3.88
CA THR A 148 -2.19 -14.24 4.96
C THR A 148 -1.22 -13.83 6.05
N VAL A 149 -1.65 -13.92 7.31
CA VAL A 149 -0.81 -13.56 8.46
C VAL A 149 -0.15 -14.81 9.02
N PHE A 150 1.11 -14.72 9.40
CA PHE A 150 1.83 -15.78 10.10
C PHE A 150 2.54 -15.24 11.34
N GLY A 151 2.63 -16.09 12.38
CA GLY A 151 3.15 -15.71 13.70
C GLY A 151 4.59 -16.12 13.95
N GLU A 152 5.17 -16.95 13.11
CA GLU A 152 6.52 -17.50 13.23
C GLU A 152 7.58 -16.47 12.84
N ASP A 153 8.83 -16.70 13.23
CA ASP A 153 9.96 -15.81 12.90
C ASP A 153 10.45 -16.03 11.47
N THR A 154 10.13 -17.17 10.87
CA THR A 154 10.43 -17.52 9.49
C THR A 154 9.15 -17.87 8.73
N PRO A 155 9.08 -17.67 7.41
CA PRO A 155 7.89 -17.96 6.62
C PRO A 155 7.72 -19.44 6.27
N HIS A 156 8.54 -20.35 6.79
CA HIS A 156 8.57 -21.75 6.36
C HIS A 156 7.20 -22.45 6.47
N ALA A 157 6.49 -22.29 7.60
CA ALA A 157 5.19 -22.93 7.80
C ALA A 157 4.13 -22.41 6.83
N VAL A 158 4.07 -21.10 6.59
CA VAL A 158 3.11 -20.52 5.65
C VAL A 158 3.47 -20.86 4.20
N LEU A 159 4.76 -20.97 3.87
CA LEU A 159 5.23 -21.40 2.56
C LEU A 159 4.88 -22.88 2.29
N ASP A 160 5.11 -23.76 3.24
CA ASP A 160 4.72 -25.17 3.10
C ASP A 160 3.20 -25.34 2.93
N ALA A 161 2.41 -24.53 3.65
CA ALA A 161 0.95 -24.53 3.53
C ALA A 161 0.42 -24.01 2.20
N LEU A 162 1.08 -23.00 1.60
CA LEU A 162 0.69 -22.38 0.34
C LEU A 162 1.34 -23.02 -0.88
N ARG A 163 2.58 -23.50 -0.73
CA ARG A 163 3.44 -24.07 -1.79
C ARG A 163 3.49 -23.17 -3.04
N PRO A 164 3.89 -21.88 -2.93
CA PRO A 164 3.93 -21.02 -4.10
C PRO A 164 4.94 -21.52 -5.13
N ASP A 165 4.66 -21.25 -6.42
CA ASP A 165 5.58 -21.56 -7.51
C ASP A 165 6.77 -20.58 -7.50
N VAL A 166 6.53 -19.33 -7.07
CA VAL A 166 7.55 -18.30 -6.94
C VAL A 166 7.44 -17.60 -5.59
N TRP A 167 8.56 -17.56 -4.85
CA TRP A 167 8.72 -16.73 -3.65
C TRP A 167 9.58 -15.52 -3.97
N VAL A 168 9.02 -14.33 -3.79
CA VAL A 168 9.72 -13.07 -4.11
C VAL A 168 10.27 -12.44 -2.86
N LYS A 169 11.55 -12.07 -2.91
CA LYS A 169 12.22 -11.25 -1.89
C LYS A 169 12.69 -9.93 -2.52
N GLY A 170 12.44 -8.83 -1.82
CA GLY A 170 13.04 -7.55 -2.18
C GLY A 170 14.44 -7.45 -1.59
N GLY A 171 15.42 -7.00 -2.35
CA GLY A 171 16.77 -6.74 -1.84
C GLY A 171 17.87 -6.85 -2.87
N ASP A 172 19.05 -6.41 -2.47
CA ASP A 172 20.29 -6.61 -3.21
C ASP A 172 20.97 -7.86 -2.62
N TYR A 173 20.55 -9.04 -3.07
CA TYR A 173 21.12 -10.28 -2.58
C TYR A 173 22.33 -10.69 -3.41
N ALA A 174 23.51 -10.38 -2.90
CA ALA A 174 24.80 -10.92 -3.35
C ALA A 174 25.34 -11.98 -2.35
N GLY A 175 24.47 -12.68 -1.62
CA GLY A 175 24.82 -13.56 -0.51
C GLY A 175 24.54 -15.05 -0.75
N PRO A 176 24.82 -15.92 0.26
CA PRO A 176 24.59 -17.34 0.20
C PRO A 176 23.12 -17.69 -0.05
N ALA A 177 22.85 -18.91 -0.51
CA ALA A 177 21.52 -19.39 -0.84
C ALA A 177 20.50 -19.03 0.24
N LEU A 178 19.35 -18.50 -0.17
CA LEU A 178 18.27 -18.16 0.74
C LEU A 178 17.71 -19.42 1.39
N PRO A 179 17.47 -19.43 2.71
CA PRO A 179 16.95 -20.62 3.41
C PRO A 179 15.64 -21.15 2.78
N GLU A 180 14.83 -20.25 2.23
CA GLU A 180 13.57 -20.62 1.59
C GLU A 180 13.77 -21.35 0.24
N ALA A 181 14.94 -21.23 -0.39
CA ALA A 181 15.19 -21.87 -1.69
C ALA A 181 15.15 -23.39 -1.61
N GLU A 182 15.74 -23.98 -0.57
CA GLU A 182 15.72 -25.43 -0.35
C GLU A 182 14.29 -25.92 -0.09
N LEU A 183 13.52 -25.15 0.70
CA LEU A 183 12.13 -25.47 0.98
C LEU A 183 11.29 -25.48 -0.30
N LEU A 184 11.39 -24.43 -1.13
CA LEU A 184 10.64 -24.32 -2.38
C LEU A 184 11.02 -25.41 -3.40
N ALA A 185 12.30 -25.75 -3.48
CA ALA A 185 12.78 -26.81 -4.36
C ALA A 185 12.09 -28.16 -4.07
N GLY A 186 11.64 -28.40 -2.83
CA GLY A 186 10.93 -29.60 -2.43
C GLY A 186 9.59 -29.83 -3.17
N TRP A 187 9.01 -28.80 -3.80
CA TRP A 187 7.81 -28.91 -4.64
C TRP A 187 7.97 -28.27 -6.03
N GLY A 188 9.20 -27.96 -6.45
CA GLY A 188 9.49 -27.37 -7.76
C GLY A 188 9.32 -25.84 -7.82
N GLY A 189 9.14 -25.18 -6.68
CA GLY A 189 9.10 -23.72 -6.62
C GLY A 189 10.50 -23.09 -6.65
N GLN A 190 10.55 -21.79 -6.88
CA GLN A 190 11.80 -21.03 -6.96
C GLN A 190 11.73 -19.71 -6.19
N VAL A 191 12.91 -19.23 -5.75
CA VAL A 191 13.06 -17.91 -5.14
C VAL A 191 13.53 -16.92 -6.19
N VAL A 192 12.87 -15.76 -6.27
CA VAL A 192 13.25 -14.65 -7.14
C VAL A 192 13.53 -13.42 -6.29
N VAL A 193 14.69 -12.81 -6.50
CA VAL A 193 15.05 -11.55 -5.86
C VAL A 193 14.75 -10.40 -6.80
N VAL A 194 13.98 -9.43 -6.32
CA VAL A 194 13.71 -8.19 -7.05
C VAL A 194 14.46 -7.03 -6.40
N PRO A 195 15.10 -6.15 -7.19
CA PRO A 195 15.89 -5.06 -6.64
C PRO A 195 15.02 -4.07 -5.86
N TYR A 196 15.56 -3.53 -4.77
CA TYR A 196 14.91 -2.45 -4.04
C TYR A 196 14.91 -1.15 -4.84
N LEU A 197 13.82 -0.39 -4.70
CA LEU A 197 13.83 1.01 -5.13
C LEU A 197 14.77 1.80 -4.19
N ALA A 198 15.91 2.25 -4.73
CA ALA A 198 16.96 2.92 -3.95
C ALA A 198 16.41 4.10 -3.13
N GLY A 199 16.90 4.25 -1.90
CA GLY A 199 16.57 5.37 -1.03
C GLY A 199 15.23 5.27 -0.29
N ARG A 200 14.51 4.16 -0.37
CA ARG A 200 13.19 3.96 0.26
C ARG A 200 13.24 2.84 1.29
N SER A 201 13.19 3.18 2.58
CA SER A 201 13.04 2.20 3.68
C SER A 201 12.24 2.80 4.83
N THR A 202 11.49 1.96 5.54
CA THR A 202 10.75 2.33 6.75
C THR A 202 11.67 2.95 7.81
N THR A 203 12.89 2.44 7.97
CA THR A 203 13.88 2.96 8.92
C THR A 203 14.23 4.42 8.60
N ARG A 204 14.46 4.75 7.33
CA ARG A 204 14.73 6.15 6.94
C ARG A 204 13.54 7.07 7.16
N LEU A 205 12.33 6.60 6.89
CA LEU A 205 11.11 7.39 7.15
C LEU A 205 10.98 7.73 8.63
N VAL A 206 11.18 6.77 9.52
CA VAL A 206 11.13 6.97 10.97
C VAL A 206 12.22 7.91 11.43
N GLN A 207 13.46 7.73 10.98
CA GLN A 207 14.59 8.61 11.31
C GLN A 207 14.35 10.06 10.86
N THR A 208 13.82 10.25 9.66
CA THR A 208 13.51 11.59 9.16
C THR A 208 12.41 12.27 9.99
N ALA A 209 11.37 11.54 10.38
CA ALA A 209 10.29 12.06 11.23
C ALA A 209 10.84 12.49 12.60
N GLN A 210 11.68 11.67 13.23
CA GLN A 210 12.29 11.99 14.52
C GLN A 210 13.20 13.24 14.48
N LEU A 211 13.99 13.39 13.41
CA LEU A 211 14.83 14.57 13.22
C LEU A 211 14.01 15.86 13.06
N THR A 212 12.85 15.77 12.41
CA THR A 212 11.96 16.92 12.22
C THR A 212 11.35 17.36 13.55
N GLU A 213 10.95 16.43 14.41
CA GLU A 213 10.42 16.76 15.75
C GLU A 213 11.47 17.46 16.63
N MET A 214 12.73 16.98 16.64
CA MET A 214 13.81 17.60 17.41
C MET A 214 14.11 19.01 16.93
N THR A 215 14.04 19.28 15.62
CA THR A 215 14.28 20.60 15.05
C THR A 215 13.17 21.59 15.37
N THR A 216 11.94 21.11 15.50
CA THR A 216 10.75 21.93 15.82
C THR A 216 10.71 22.29 17.32
N ALA A 217 11.05 21.34 18.19
CA ALA A 217 11.13 21.56 19.64
C ALA A 217 12.19 22.60 20.01
N GLY A 218 13.36 22.57 19.35
CA GLY A 218 14.45 23.53 19.61
C GLY A 218 14.21 24.97 19.12
N ARG A 219 13.10 25.23 18.40
CA ARG A 219 12.70 26.58 17.93
C ARG A 219 11.69 27.27 18.86
N GLN A 220 11.11 26.57 19.84
CA GLN A 220 10.12 27.15 20.76
C GLN A 220 10.74 27.70 22.05
N ASP A 221 12.03 27.42 22.31
CA ASP A 221 12.75 27.88 23.51
C ASP A 221 13.79 28.98 23.21
N GLY A 222 13.62 29.75 22.12
CA GLY A 222 14.51 30.87 21.75
C GLY A 222 13.80 32.23 21.67
#